data_2c7cf79398a7e30ddc223bc23ed25a11
#
_entry.id   2c7cf79398a7e30ddc223bc23ed25a11
#
_cell.length_a   1.000
_cell.length_b   1.000
_cell.length_c   1.000
_cell.angle_alpha   90.00
_cell.angle_beta   90.00
_cell.angle_gamma   90.00
#
_symmetry.space_group_name_H-M   'P 1'
#
loop_
_entity.id
_entity.type
_entity.pdbx_description
1 polymer ?
#
loop_
_entity_poly.entity_id
_entity_poly.type
_entity_poly.pdbx_seq_one_letter_code
_entity_poly.pdbx_strand_id
1 'polypeptide(L)'
;MTVQTFGELIDRAADFIAGHQLPSGAIPWYRDGVTDPWDHVACAIALDLCGRFEESTRAYEWLSKTQNPDGSWWYYYQDGLPKEMAKDSNHSSYVATGVWQHYLISKDMDFLRQMWPVVEGGINFTLGMQQPSGVVWWARDYKDEAWPSAPLTTSSCIYQSLLDGVKIAKALGLDSPEWDEASQKIARAIREKPELFDTAGDNLRGYAMNWYYPVLTGLIDGERAREHIRGEWGEFIVEGWGCKCSLDQPWVTVAETCELSMALARIGETQQAKTLLDWVMPLHDADGGFWTGVRVPEGIVYPPDEKTTWTSAGVILATVASIGDGELSNTHLKG
;
A
#
# COMPACT_ATOMS: atom_id res chain seq x y z
N MET A 1 -2.74 -4.93 -25.23
CA MET A 1 -3.32 -3.55 -25.42
C MET A 1 -2.26 -2.61 -25.96
N THR A 2 -2.66 -1.50 -26.63
CA THR A 2 -1.73 -0.45 -27.07
C THR A 2 -1.44 0.51 -25.90
N VAL A 3 -0.32 1.25 -25.94
CA VAL A 3 0.02 2.26 -24.91
C VAL A 3 -1.09 3.31 -24.76
N GLN A 4 -1.71 3.74 -25.86
CA GLN A 4 -2.84 4.67 -25.84
C GLN A 4 -4.07 4.11 -25.11
N THR A 5 -4.37 2.82 -25.27
CA THR A 5 -5.48 2.14 -24.57
C THR A 5 -5.22 2.05 -23.06
N PHE A 6 -3.96 1.85 -22.65
CA PHE A 6 -3.59 1.88 -21.24
C PHE A 6 -3.75 3.28 -20.63
N GLY A 7 -3.32 4.33 -21.31
CA GLY A 7 -3.48 5.71 -20.83
C GLY A 7 -4.96 6.06 -20.57
N GLU A 8 -5.84 5.74 -21.51
CA GLU A 8 -7.29 5.99 -21.35
C GLU A 8 -7.90 5.23 -20.16
N LEU A 9 -7.47 3.98 -19.89
CA LEU A 9 -7.94 3.22 -18.74
C LEU A 9 -7.44 3.79 -17.40
N ILE A 10 -6.19 4.22 -17.36
CA ILE A 10 -5.59 4.86 -16.18
C ILE A 10 -6.29 6.18 -15.85
N ASP A 11 -6.55 7.03 -16.85
CA ASP A 11 -7.28 8.29 -16.65
C ASP A 11 -8.69 8.05 -16.09
N ARG A 12 -9.39 7.03 -16.61
CA ARG A 12 -10.72 6.65 -16.11
C ARG A 12 -10.68 6.06 -14.69
N ALA A 13 -9.65 5.29 -14.36
CA ALA A 13 -9.46 4.81 -12.99
C ALA A 13 -9.18 5.96 -12.02
N ALA A 14 -8.41 6.98 -12.44
CA ALA A 14 -8.19 8.18 -11.66
C ALA A 14 -9.48 9.00 -11.49
N ASP A 15 -10.30 9.12 -12.55
CA ASP A 15 -11.62 9.76 -12.47
C ASP A 15 -12.58 9.02 -11.53
N PHE A 16 -12.52 7.68 -11.52
CA PHE A 16 -13.28 6.87 -10.57
C PHE A 16 -12.87 7.17 -9.11
N ILE A 17 -11.56 7.20 -8.81
CA ILE A 17 -11.06 7.53 -7.47
C ILE A 17 -11.49 8.96 -7.08
N ALA A 18 -11.23 9.95 -7.94
CA ALA A 18 -11.59 11.35 -7.70
C ALA A 18 -13.10 11.55 -7.49
N GLY A 19 -13.93 10.81 -8.25
CA GLY A 19 -15.39 10.82 -8.13
C GLY A 19 -15.95 10.26 -6.81
N HIS A 20 -15.14 9.50 -6.07
CA HIS A 20 -15.48 8.99 -4.74
C HIS A 20 -14.93 9.87 -3.60
N GLN A 21 -14.00 10.80 -3.90
CA GLN A 21 -13.45 11.67 -2.88
C GLN A 21 -14.52 12.56 -2.25
N LEU A 22 -14.61 12.54 -0.94
CA LEU A 22 -15.55 13.38 -0.17
C LEU A 22 -15.09 14.85 -0.15
N PRO A 23 -16.00 15.80 0.10
CA PRO A 23 -15.63 17.21 0.27
C PRO A 23 -14.60 17.47 1.37
N SER A 24 -14.49 16.56 2.36
CA SER A 24 -13.46 16.61 3.41
C SER A 24 -12.06 16.29 2.91
N GLY A 25 -11.92 15.66 1.73
CA GLY A 25 -10.69 15.10 1.19
C GLY A 25 -10.55 13.60 1.39
N ALA A 26 -11.34 12.97 2.25
CA ALA A 26 -11.32 11.52 2.46
C ALA A 26 -11.67 10.76 1.17
N ILE A 27 -11.01 9.64 0.94
CA ILE A 27 -11.27 8.74 -0.18
C ILE A 27 -11.76 7.41 0.40
N PRO A 28 -13.08 7.15 0.44
CA PRO A 28 -13.62 5.88 0.91
C PRO A 28 -13.41 4.76 -0.12
N TRP A 29 -13.50 3.52 0.33
CA TRP A 29 -13.39 2.33 -0.53
C TRP A 29 -14.39 2.36 -1.70
N TYR A 30 -15.60 2.78 -1.42
CA TYR A 30 -16.70 2.97 -2.37
C TYR A 30 -17.70 3.99 -1.79
N ARG A 31 -18.71 4.36 -2.56
CA ARG A 31 -19.73 5.32 -2.11
C ARG A 31 -20.38 4.84 -0.80
N ASP A 32 -20.41 5.71 0.20
CA ASP A 32 -20.93 5.44 1.56
C ASP A 32 -20.14 4.33 2.32
N GLY A 33 -18.96 3.94 1.80
CA GLY A 33 -18.07 2.99 2.42
C GLY A 33 -17.17 3.61 3.49
N VAL A 34 -16.27 2.79 4.02
CA VAL A 34 -15.26 3.23 4.98
C VAL A 34 -14.06 3.85 4.27
N THR A 35 -13.36 4.73 4.97
CA THR A 35 -12.02 5.20 4.64
C THR A 35 -11.07 4.65 5.68
N ASP A 36 -10.03 3.94 5.27
CA ASP A 36 -8.87 3.66 6.10
C ASP A 36 -7.66 4.47 5.60
N PRO A 37 -6.71 4.78 6.48
CA PRO A 37 -5.56 5.60 6.10
C PRO A 37 -4.63 4.95 5.08
N TRP A 38 -4.51 3.62 5.04
CA TRP A 38 -3.60 2.93 4.14
C TRP A 38 -4.09 3.03 2.69
N ASP A 39 -5.30 2.55 2.41
CA ASP A 39 -5.91 2.59 1.08
C ASP A 39 -6.11 4.02 0.59
N HIS A 40 -6.44 4.92 1.52
CA HIS A 40 -6.55 6.36 1.25
C HIS A 40 -5.22 6.94 0.73
N VAL A 41 -4.08 6.61 1.36
CA VAL A 41 -2.75 7.03 0.89
C VAL A 41 -2.41 6.40 -0.45
N ALA A 42 -2.73 5.12 -0.68
CA ALA A 42 -2.52 4.47 -1.97
C ALA A 42 -3.30 5.19 -3.10
N CYS A 43 -4.56 5.59 -2.82
CA CYS A 43 -5.35 6.39 -3.73
C CYS A 43 -4.74 7.79 -3.98
N ALA A 44 -4.22 8.44 -2.95
CA ALA A 44 -3.56 9.75 -3.09
C ALA A 44 -2.31 9.66 -3.99
N ILE A 45 -1.48 8.62 -3.82
CA ILE A 45 -0.31 8.37 -4.68
C ILE A 45 -0.76 8.13 -6.13
N ALA A 46 -1.82 7.35 -6.34
CA ALA A 46 -2.35 7.08 -7.68
C ALA A 46 -2.85 8.37 -8.36
N LEU A 47 -3.52 9.25 -7.62
CA LEU A 47 -3.94 10.57 -8.12
C LEU A 47 -2.74 11.45 -8.50
N ASP A 48 -1.68 11.46 -7.70
CA ASP A 48 -0.44 12.17 -8.02
C ASP A 48 0.17 11.69 -9.33
N LEU A 49 0.23 10.39 -9.56
CA LEU A 49 0.75 9.78 -10.78
C LEU A 49 -0.05 10.16 -12.03
N CYS A 50 -1.34 10.43 -11.85
CA CYS A 50 -2.22 10.89 -12.93
C CYS A 50 -2.29 12.42 -13.03
N GLY A 51 -1.45 13.16 -12.28
CA GLY A 51 -1.43 14.62 -12.29
C GLY A 51 -2.64 15.29 -11.63
N ARG A 52 -3.41 14.53 -10.82
CA ARG A 52 -4.57 15.02 -10.07
C ARG A 52 -4.12 15.62 -8.72
N PHE A 53 -3.24 16.62 -8.78
CA PHE A 53 -2.59 17.19 -7.58
C PHE A 53 -3.56 17.90 -6.63
N GLU A 54 -4.66 18.46 -7.12
CA GLU A 54 -5.66 19.07 -6.26
C GLU A 54 -6.34 18.04 -5.38
N GLU A 55 -6.74 16.90 -5.94
CA GLU A 55 -7.37 15.80 -5.24
C GLU A 55 -6.41 15.13 -4.27
N SER A 56 -5.17 14.86 -4.67
CA SER A 56 -4.17 14.26 -3.80
C SER A 56 -3.79 15.17 -2.62
N THR A 57 -3.62 16.48 -2.86
CA THR A 57 -3.36 17.45 -1.80
C THR A 57 -4.51 17.46 -0.78
N ARG A 58 -5.78 17.47 -1.23
CA ARG A 58 -6.93 17.38 -0.32
C ARG A 58 -6.94 16.09 0.49
N ALA A 59 -6.47 14.99 -0.09
CA ALA A 59 -6.35 13.72 0.63
C ALA A 59 -5.30 13.82 1.77
N TYR A 60 -4.13 14.37 1.50
CA TYR A 60 -3.11 14.60 2.56
C TYR A 60 -3.56 15.63 3.61
N GLU A 61 -4.31 16.66 3.22
CA GLU A 61 -4.91 17.58 4.17
C GLU A 61 -5.92 16.89 5.11
N TRP A 62 -6.70 15.94 4.60
CA TRP A 62 -7.59 15.15 5.42
C TRP A 62 -6.82 14.34 6.47
N LEU A 63 -5.72 13.69 6.10
CA LEU A 63 -4.84 13.00 7.04
C LEU A 63 -4.33 13.95 8.13
N SER A 64 -3.84 15.14 7.75
CA SER A 64 -3.36 16.14 8.70
C SER A 64 -4.44 16.58 9.69
N LYS A 65 -5.69 16.73 9.24
CA LYS A 65 -6.83 17.19 10.06
C LYS A 65 -7.38 16.11 10.99
N THR A 66 -7.18 14.83 10.64
CA THR A 66 -7.77 13.67 11.36
C THR A 66 -6.78 12.92 12.21
N GLN A 67 -5.49 13.30 12.19
CA GLN A 67 -4.47 12.69 13.03
C GLN A 67 -4.80 12.87 14.51
N ASN A 68 -4.75 11.79 15.27
CA ASN A 68 -4.91 11.80 16.71
C ASN A 68 -3.73 12.53 17.40
N PRO A 69 -3.90 13.06 18.62
CA PRO A 69 -2.83 13.74 19.35
C PRO A 69 -1.57 12.89 19.62
N ASP A 70 -1.68 11.57 19.58
CA ASP A 70 -0.59 10.62 19.74
C ASP A 70 0.12 10.28 18.42
N GLY A 71 -0.30 10.89 17.29
CA GLY A 71 0.25 10.66 15.96
C GLY A 71 -0.42 9.56 15.16
N SER A 72 -1.33 8.79 15.75
CA SER A 72 -2.05 7.72 15.08
C SER A 72 -3.25 8.20 14.28
N TRP A 73 -3.87 7.25 13.58
CA TRP A 73 -5.23 7.37 13.04
C TRP A 73 -6.07 6.19 13.54
N TRP A 74 -7.42 6.41 13.54
CA TRP A 74 -8.35 5.30 13.75
C TRP A 74 -8.34 4.36 12.55
N TYR A 75 -8.66 3.10 12.81
CA TYR A 75 -8.60 2.04 11.80
C TYR A 75 -9.54 2.32 10.63
N TYR A 76 -10.79 2.68 10.93
CA TYR A 76 -11.77 3.10 9.93
C TYR A 76 -12.47 4.40 10.30
N TYR A 77 -12.78 5.17 9.26
CA TYR A 77 -13.66 6.32 9.31
C TYR A 77 -14.86 6.10 8.40
N GLN A 78 -16.03 6.60 8.76
CA GLN A 78 -17.23 6.65 7.92
C GLN A 78 -17.95 7.97 8.17
N ASP A 79 -18.37 8.65 7.09
CA ASP A 79 -19.01 9.98 7.15
C ASP A 79 -18.18 11.02 7.95
N GLY A 80 -16.86 10.91 7.88
CA GLY A 80 -15.92 11.79 8.59
C GLY A 80 -15.74 11.52 10.08
N LEU A 81 -16.36 10.47 10.63
CA LEU A 81 -16.28 10.07 12.03
C LEU A 81 -15.52 8.73 12.18
N PRO A 82 -14.78 8.55 13.29
CA PRO A 82 -14.21 7.24 13.62
C PRO A 82 -15.29 6.17 13.71
N LYS A 83 -15.11 5.06 12.98
CA LYS A 83 -16.04 3.91 12.99
C LYS A 83 -15.48 2.75 13.78
N GLU A 84 -14.22 2.39 13.52
CA GLU A 84 -13.50 1.38 14.27
C GLU A 84 -12.30 2.04 14.95
N MET A 85 -12.36 2.05 16.28
CA MET A 85 -11.41 2.79 17.12
C MET A 85 -10.25 1.89 17.58
N ALA A 86 -9.63 1.18 16.65
CA ALA A 86 -8.28 0.65 16.79
C ALA A 86 -7.29 1.64 16.14
N LYS A 87 -6.02 1.60 16.57
CA LYS A 87 -4.94 2.44 16.05
C LYS A 87 -3.88 1.51 15.45
N ASP A 88 -3.80 1.47 14.13
CA ASP A 88 -2.89 0.61 13.39
C ASP A 88 -1.54 1.28 13.17
N SER A 89 -0.45 0.56 13.43
CA SER A 89 0.93 1.08 13.29
C SER A 89 1.34 1.26 11.84
N ASN A 90 0.86 0.41 10.91
CA ASN A 90 1.10 0.57 9.49
C ASN A 90 0.33 1.77 8.94
N HIS A 91 -0.97 1.89 9.21
CA HIS A 91 -1.75 3.07 8.81
C HIS A 91 -1.09 4.36 9.25
N SER A 92 -0.54 4.37 10.48
CA SER A 92 0.10 5.56 11.05
C SER A 92 1.43 5.91 10.39
N SER A 93 2.26 4.93 10.04
CA SER A 93 3.54 5.19 9.38
C SER A 93 3.44 5.38 7.88
N TYR A 94 2.43 4.79 7.22
CA TYR A 94 2.32 4.77 5.76
C TYR A 94 2.12 6.15 5.13
N VAL A 95 1.69 7.12 5.92
CA VAL A 95 1.66 8.55 5.51
C VAL A 95 3.04 9.04 5.04
N ALA A 96 4.14 8.52 5.63
CA ALA A 96 5.49 8.87 5.20
C ALA A 96 5.77 8.41 3.76
N THR A 97 5.33 7.21 3.39
CA THR A 97 5.44 6.71 2.02
C THR A 97 4.65 7.60 1.06
N GLY A 98 3.40 7.94 1.40
CA GLY A 98 2.59 8.83 0.57
C GLY A 98 3.21 10.21 0.37
N VAL A 99 3.61 10.86 1.46
CA VAL A 99 4.22 12.21 1.44
C VAL A 99 5.54 12.21 0.65
N TRP A 100 6.36 11.17 0.79
CA TRP A 100 7.58 11.05 0.01
C TRP A 100 7.29 10.89 -1.48
N GLN A 101 6.32 10.05 -1.87
CA GLN A 101 5.93 9.87 -3.26
C GLN A 101 5.36 11.15 -3.86
N HIS A 102 4.47 11.84 -3.14
CA HIS A 102 3.96 13.14 -3.58
C HIS A 102 5.11 14.12 -3.85
N TYR A 103 6.08 14.22 -2.93
CA TYR A 103 7.25 15.08 -3.14
C TYR A 103 8.11 14.66 -4.34
N LEU A 104 8.30 13.35 -4.54
CA LEU A 104 9.08 12.88 -5.70
C LEU A 104 8.43 13.26 -7.03
N ILE A 105 7.11 13.34 -7.09
CA ILE A 105 6.35 13.68 -8.30
C ILE A 105 6.21 15.20 -8.45
N SER A 106 5.73 15.88 -7.40
CA SER A 106 5.42 17.31 -7.44
C SER A 106 6.64 18.22 -7.31
N LYS A 107 7.71 17.73 -6.63
CA LYS A 107 8.89 18.52 -6.19
C LYS A 107 8.52 19.69 -5.26
N ASP A 108 7.35 19.65 -4.64
CA ASP A 108 6.86 20.69 -3.74
C ASP A 108 7.50 20.56 -2.34
N MET A 109 8.51 21.40 -2.10
CA MET A 109 9.22 21.46 -0.82
C MET A 109 8.38 22.10 0.29
N ASP A 110 7.44 22.97 -0.04
CA ASP A 110 6.60 23.62 0.97
C ASP A 110 5.54 22.63 1.47
N PHE A 111 4.98 21.81 0.59
CA PHE A 111 4.16 20.65 0.98
C PHE A 111 4.94 19.70 1.91
N LEU A 112 6.18 19.37 1.56
CA LEU A 112 7.01 18.48 2.39
C LEU A 112 7.22 19.03 3.79
N ARG A 113 7.48 20.35 3.92
CA ARG A 113 7.61 21.03 5.23
C ARG A 113 6.29 21.03 6.00
N GLN A 114 5.18 21.27 5.31
CA GLN A 114 3.85 21.28 5.93
C GLN A 114 3.46 19.91 6.49
N MET A 115 3.79 18.83 5.76
CA MET A 115 3.46 17.47 6.17
C MET A 115 4.46 16.84 7.14
N TRP A 116 5.62 17.46 7.37
CA TRP A 116 6.62 16.92 8.28
C TRP A 116 6.09 16.57 9.69
N PRO A 117 5.35 17.46 10.41
CA PRO A 117 4.82 17.11 11.73
C PRO A 117 3.86 15.91 11.71
N VAL A 118 3.13 15.74 10.61
CA VAL A 118 2.20 14.63 10.43
C VAL A 118 2.95 13.31 10.25
N VAL A 119 3.99 13.32 9.43
CA VAL A 119 4.89 12.18 9.22
C VAL A 119 5.61 11.82 10.51
N GLU A 120 6.20 12.81 11.19
CA GLU A 120 6.91 12.62 12.45
C GLU A 120 6.00 12.01 13.52
N GLY A 121 4.78 12.51 13.67
CA GLY A 121 3.79 11.97 14.60
C GLY A 121 3.45 10.51 14.28
N GLY A 122 3.14 10.19 13.02
CA GLY A 122 2.78 8.83 12.60
C GLY A 122 3.91 7.80 12.79
N ILE A 123 5.14 8.17 12.44
CA ILE A 123 6.30 7.31 12.66
C ILE A 123 6.56 7.13 14.16
N ASN A 124 6.53 8.20 14.96
CA ASN A 124 6.79 8.11 16.39
C ASN A 124 5.74 7.25 17.13
N PHE A 125 4.46 7.32 16.73
CA PHE A 125 3.45 6.39 17.23
C PHE A 125 3.83 4.93 16.92
N THR A 126 4.23 4.65 15.70
CA THR A 126 4.64 3.30 15.24
C THR A 126 5.88 2.81 16.01
N LEU A 127 6.88 3.66 16.21
CA LEU A 127 8.08 3.33 17.01
C LEU A 127 7.76 3.01 18.46
N GLY A 128 6.75 3.65 19.04
CA GLY A 128 6.23 3.33 20.36
C GLY A 128 5.68 1.92 20.49
N MET A 129 5.48 1.21 19.38
CA MET A 129 5.01 -0.18 19.33
C MET A 129 6.13 -1.17 18.98
N GLN A 130 7.35 -0.70 18.66
CA GLN A 130 8.48 -1.56 18.36
C GLN A 130 9.00 -2.27 19.62
N GLN A 131 9.16 -3.57 19.53
CA GLN A 131 9.65 -4.41 20.62
C GLN A 131 11.18 -4.54 20.59
N PRO A 132 11.83 -4.90 21.70
CA PRO A 132 13.26 -5.16 21.74
C PRO A 132 13.75 -6.24 20.76
N SER A 133 12.87 -7.14 20.36
CA SER A 133 13.12 -8.15 19.32
C SER A 133 13.23 -7.58 17.91
N GLY A 134 12.76 -6.35 17.69
CA GLY A 134 12.68 -5.67 16.40
C GLY A 134 11.31 -5.73 15.74
N VAL A 135 10.40 -6.60 16.18
CA VAL A 135 9.03 -6.64 15.66
C VAL A 135 8.25 -5.41 16.08
N VAL A 136 7.30 -4.98 15.27
CA VAL A 136 6.35 -3.92 15.61
C VAL A 136 4.98 -4.55 15.77
N TRP A 137 4.34 -4.35 16.93
CA TRP A 137 2.97 -4.77 17.11
C TRP A 137 2.05 -3.93 16.23
N TRP A 138 1.07 -4.58 15.60
CA TRP A 138 0.34 -3.97 14.52
C TRP A 138 -0.74 -2.97 14.95
N ALA A 139 -1.33 -3.13 16.17
CA ALA A 139 -2.39 -2.23 16.60
C ALA A 139 -2.45 -2.05 18.12
N ARG A 140 -3.18 -1.01 18.52
CA ARG A 140 -3.72 -0.77 19.87
C ARG A 140 -5.22 -0.52 19.75
N ASP A 141 -5.97 -0.87 20.79
CA ASP A 141 -7.36 -0.49 20.90
C ASP A 141 -7.53 1.00 21.34
N TYR A 142 -8.78 1.43 21.48
CA TYR A 142 -9.11 2.80 21.95
C TYR A 142 -8.72 3.09 23.40
N LYS A 143 -8.34 2.08 24.19
CA LYS A 143 -7.81 2.19 25.56
C LYS A 143 -6.29 2.13 25.60
N ASP A 144 -5.64 2.14 24.44
CA ASP A 144 -4.20 1.97 24.27
C ASP A 144 -3.65 0.58 24.71
N GLU A 145 -4.52 -0.45 24.80
CA GLU A 145 -4.10 -1.83 25.01
C GLU A 145 -3.55 -2.39 23.70
N ALA A 146 -2.27 -2.80 23.72
CA ALA A 146 -1.60 -3.28 22.53
C ALA A 146 -2.07 -4.70 22.15
N TRP A 147 -2.18 -4.94 20.84
CA TRP A 147 -2.42 -6.26 20.28
C TRP A 147 -1.09 -6.88 19.86
N PRO A 148 -0.58 -7.89 20.62
CA PRO A 148 0.76 -8.43 20.46
C PRO A 148 0.85 -9.37 19.25
N SER A 149 0.66 -8.84 18.07
CA SER A 149 0.79 -9.50 16.77
C SER A 149 1.63 -8.66 15.85
N ALA A 150 2.44 -9.30 15.02
CA ALA A 150 3.29 -8.64 14.03
C ALA A 150 3.09 -9.32 12.66
N PRO A 151 2.09 -8.92 11.88
CA PRO A 151 1.93 -9.41 10.51
C PRO A 151 3.13 -9.05 9.64
N LEU A 152 3.57 -9.98 8.80
CA LEU A 152 4.72 -9.78 7.94
C LEU A 152 4.48 -8.67 6.91
N THR A 153 3.26 -8.60 6.36
CA THR A 153 2.82 -7.51 5.49
C THR A 153 2.97 -6.15 6.16
N THR A 154 2.34 -5.98 7.33
CA THR A 154 2.41 -4.75 8.14
C THR A 154 3.86 -4.36 8.43
N SER A 155 4.66 -5.32 8.88
CA SER A 155 6.08 -5.08 9.22
C SER A 155 6.91 -4.67 8.00
N SER A 156 6.60 -5.23 6.82
CA SER A 156 7.24 -4.86 5.56
C SER A 156 6.89 -3.42 5.14
N CYS A 157 5.62 -3.02 5.26
CA CYS A 157 5.19 -1.66 4.98
C CYS A 157 5.83 -0.64 5.95
N ILE A 158 5.86 -0.96 7.25
CA ILE A 158 6.50 -0.10 8.26
C ILE A 158 7.99 0.09 7.95
N TYR A 159 8.68 -0.98 7.54
CA TYR A 159 10.08 -0.88 7.11
C TYR A 159 10.26 0.14 5.99
N GLN A 160 9.45 0.08 4.93
CA GLN A 160 9.50 1.04 3.82
C GLN A 160 9.15 2.46 4.29
N SER A 161 8.10 2.60 5.12
CA SER A 161 7.66 3.90 5.63
C SER A 161 8.74 4.59 6.48
N LEU A 162 9.49 3.83 7.27
CA LEU A 162 10.64 4.35 8.03
C LEU A 162 11.75 4.86 7.11
N LEU A 163 12.07 4.11 6.04
CA LEU A 163 13.07 4.54 5.06
C LEU A 163 12.63 5.81 4.33
N ASP A 164 11.36 5.93 3.99
CA ASP A 164 10.81 7.12 3.34
C ASP A 164 10.79 8.32 4.29
N GLY A 165 10.46 8.10 5.57
CA GLY A 165 10.59 9.11 6.61
C GLY A 165 12.01 9.63 6.77
N VAL A 166 13.02 8.76 6.76
CA VAL A 166 14.45 9.14 6.77
C VAL A 166 14.80 10.01 5.55
N LYS A 167 14.28 9.66 4.36
CA LYS A 167 14.50 10.46 3.15
C LYS A 167 13.84 11.84 3.24
N ILE A 168 12.63 11.93 3.81
CA ILE A 168 11.94 13.21 4.07
C ILE A 168 12.77 14.06 5.02
N ALA A 169 13.19 13.51 6.17
CA ALA A 169 14.02 14.20 7.14
C ALA A 169 15.28 14.78 6.46
N LYS A 170 15.99 13.94 5.72
CA LYS A 170 17.20 14.35 4.99
C LYS A 170 16.91 15.45 3.95
N ALA A 171 15.81 15.38 3.22
CA ALA A 171 15.42 16.41 2.24
C ALA A 171 15.14 17.76 2.92
N LEU A 172 14.66 17.72 4.17
CA LEU A 172 14.43 18.91 5.00
C LEU A 172 15.67 19.39 5.77
N GLY A 173 16.81 18.68 5.69
CA GLY A 173 18.02 18.99 6.45
C GLY A 173 17.93 18.59 7.91
N LEU A 174 17.11 17.61 8.25
CA LEU A 174 16.91 17.06 9.58
C LEU A 174 17.57 15.68 9.71
N ASP A 175 17.89 15.28 10.94
CA ASP A 175 18.42 13.95 11.26
C ASP A 175 17.33 13.11 11.94
N SER A 176 17.29 11.82 11.60
CA SER A 176 16.36 10.84 12.20
C SER A 176 17.04 9.47 12.35
N PRO A 177 18.16 9.38 13.10
CA PRO A 177 18.93 8.14 13.22
C PRO A 177 18.14 7.01 13.89
N GLU A 178 17.20 7.32 14.76
CA GLU A 178 16.31 6.36 15.43
C GLU A 178 15.37 5.66 14.45
N TRP A 179 14.95 6.32 13.38
CA TRP A 179 14.08 5.74 12.35
C TRP A 179 14.86 4.75 11.47
N ASP A 180 16.10 5.12 11.11
CA ASP A 180 17.00 4.22 10.39
C ASP A 180 17.35 2.98 11.24
N GLU A 181 17.69 3.17 12.51
CA GLU A 181 17.95 2.07 13.45
C GLU A 181 16.72 1.15 13.61
N ALA A 182 15.52 1.72 13.69
CA ALA A 182 14.27 0.98 13.79
C ALA A 182 14.00 0.13 12.55
N SER A 183 14.21 0.70 11.35
CA SER A 183 14.08 -0.03 10.09
C SER A 183 15.05 -1.22 10.02
N GLN A 184 16.30 -1.03 10.43
CA GLN A 184 17.30 -2.08 10.48
C GLN A 184 16.95 -3.19 11.49
N LYS A 185 16.31 -2.83 12.63
CA LYS A 185 15.82 -3.81 13.61
C LYS A 185 14.72 -4.69 13.02
N ILE A 186 13.76 -4.09 12.29
CA ILE A 186 12.71 -4.84 11.57
C ILE A 186 13.35 -5.80 10.55
N ALA A 187 14.21 -5.27 9.69
CA ALA A 187 14.86 -6.08 8.66
C ALA A 187 15.69 -7.25 9.25
N ARG A 188 16.33 -7.03 10.38
CA ARG A 188 17.06 -8.07 11.09
C ARG A 188 16.13 -9.10 11.70
N ALA A 189 15.04 -8.67 12.34
CA ALA A 189 14.05 -9.57 12.93
C ALA A 189 13.43 -10.48 11.88
N ILE A 190 13.04 -9.94 10.70
CA ILE A 190 12.48 -10.74 9.60
C ILE A 190 13.46 -11.78 9.08
N ARG A 191 14.76 -11.43 8.97
CA ARG A 191 15.77 -12.37 8.49
C ARG A 191 16.19 -13.44 9.50
N GLU A 192 16.29 -13.09 10.77
CA GLU A 192 16.91 -13.93 11.80
C GLU A 192 15.89 -14.63 12.70
N LYS A 193 14.65 -14.13 12.77
CA LYS A 193 13.58 -14.58 13.66
C LYS A 193 12.22 -14.58 12.97
N PRO A 194 12.08 -15.22 11.79
CA PRO A 194 10.82 -15.21 11.02
C PRO A 194 9.66 -15.85 11.82
N GLU A 195 9.94 -16.68 12.82
CA GLU A 195 8.95 -17.27 13.70
C GLU A 195 8.21 -16.25 14.60
N LEU A 196 8.71 -15.02 14.71
CA LEU A 196 8.05 -13.96 15.49
C LEU A 196 6.91 -13.27 14.72
N PHE A 197 6.79 -13.54 13.42
CA PHE A 197 5.78 -12.94 12.57
C PHE A 197 4.64 -13.92 12.30
N ASP A 198 3.45 -13.38 12.05
CA ASP A 198 2.23 -14.15 11.73
C ASP A 198 1.87 -15.22 12.79
N THR A 199 2.12 -14.90 14.06
CA THR A 199 1.93 -15.85 15.19
C THR A 199 0.55 -15.78 15.81
N ALA A 200 -0.23 -14.74 15.59
CA ALA A 200 -1.59 -14.63 16.09
C ALA A 200 -2.50 -15.60 15.32
N GLY A 201 -3.34 -16.33 16.04
CA GLY A 201 -4.13 -17.50 15.64
C GLY A 201 -4.97 -17.45 14.35
N ASP A 202 -4.95 -16.35 13.64
CA ASP A 202 -5.45 -16.22 12.28
C ASP A 202 -4.36 -16.74 11.32
N ASN A 203 -4.76 -17.55 10.34
CA ASN A 203 -3.82 -18.14 9.36
C ASN A 203 -3.26 -17.10 8.39
N LEU A 204 -2.54 -16.08 8.92
CA LEU A 204 -2.01 -14.97 8.15
C LEU A 204 -1.03 -15.41 7.05
N ARG A 205 -0.34 -16.54 7.26
CA ARG A 205 0.57 -17.12 6.23
C ARG A 205 -0.15 -17.58 4.97
N GLY A 206 -1.45 -17.78 5.03
CA GLY A 206 -2.28 -18.12 3.88
C GLY A 206 -2.63 -16.92 2.98
N TYR A 207 -2.28 -15.70 3.35
CA TYR A 207 -2.55 -14.50 2.55
C TYR A 207 -1.37 -14.17 1.63
N ALA A 208 -1.67 -13.86 0.37
CA ALA A 208 -0.68 -13.55 -0.65
C ALA A 208 0.19 -12.34 -0.29
N MET A 209 -0.37 -11.35 0.40
CA MET A 209 0.36 -10.17 0.84
C MET A 209 1.56 -10.53 1.72
N ASN A 210 1.46 -11.53 2.60
CA ASN A 210 2.60 -11.97 3.42
C ASN A 210 3.73 -12.61 2.59
N TRP A 211 3.40 -13.14 1.42
CA TRP A 211 4.38 -13.67 0.49
C TRP A 211 5.13 -12.56 -0.26
N TYR A 212 4.43 -11.66 -0.96
CA TYR A 212 5.10 -10.73 -1.88
C TYR A 212 5.52 -9.38 -1.26
N TYR A 213 4.92 -8.95 -0.14
CA TYR A 213 5.25 -7.64 0.46
C TYR A 213 6.72 -7.48 0.87
N PRO A 214 7.43 -8.49 1.41
CA PRO A 214 8.86 -8.36 1.67
C PRO A 214 9.69 -8.04 0.43
N VAL A 215 9.24 -8.48 -0.75
CA VAL A 215 9.87 -8.16 -2.05
C VAL A 215 9.41 -6.78 -2.53
N LEU A 216 8.12 -6.48 -2.45
CA LEU A 216 7.54 -5.20 -2.84
C LEU A 216 8.21 -4.02 -2.12
N THR A 217 8.48 -4.16 -0.84
CA THR A 217 9.12 -3.12 0.00
C THR A 217 10.66 -3.14 -0.06
N GLY A 218 11.25 -4.12 -0.74
CA GLY A 218 12.70 -4.27 -0.86
C GLY A 218 13.40 -4.81 0.38
N LEU A 219 12.68 -5.37 1.33
CA LEU A 219 13.25 -6.14 2.44
C LEU A 219 14.02 -7.36 1.95
N ILE A 220 13.49 -8.02 0.93
CA ILE A 220 14.12 -9.09 0.17
C ILE A 220 14.33 -8.57 -1.25
N ASP A 221 15.55 -8.66 -1.75
CA ASP A 221 15.90 -8.19 -3.10
C ASP A 221 16.81 -9.17 -3.85
N GLY A 222 17.15 -8.81 -5.10
CA GLY A 222 18.06 -9.55 -5.95
C GLY A 222 17.61 -11.00 -6.20
N GLU A 223 18.57 -11.95 -6.23
CA GLU A 223 18.26 -13.36 -6.52
C GLU A 223 17.42 -14.00 -5.41
N ARG A 224 17.62 -13.59 -4.15
CA ARG A 224 16.80 -14.08 -3.03
C ARG A 224 15.32 -13.75 -3.22
N ALA A 225 15.00 -12.56 -3.73
CA ALA A 225 13.63 -12.17 -4.03
C ALA A 225 13.03 -13.03 -5.15
N ARG A 226 13.80 -13.34 -6.20
CA ARG A 226 13.35 -14.23 -7.28
C ARG A 226 13.07 -15.65 -6.78
N GLU A 227 13.95 -16.18 -5.94
CA GLU A 227 13.75 -17.50 -5.31
C GLU A 227 12.51 -17.49 -4.41
N HIS A 228 12.33 -16.45 -3.60
CA HIS A 228 11.21 -16.29 -2.72
C HIS A 228 9.87 -16.26 -3.49
N ILE A 229 9.79 -15.44 -4.55
CA ILE A 229 8.58 -15.37 -5.40
C ILE A 229 8.32 -16.71 -6.09
N ARG A 230 9.35 -17.39 -6.62
CA ARG A 230 9.19 -18.70 -7.27
C ARG A 230 8.70 -19.78 -6.32
N GLY A 231 9.06 -19.69 -5.03
CA GLY A 231 8.74 -20.71 -4.02
C GLY A 231 7.24 -20.96 -3.82
N GLU A 232 6.44 -19.91 -3.88
CA GLU A 232 5.00 -19.99 -3.60
C GLU A 232 4.13 -19.65 -4.84
N TRP A 233 4.76 -19.41 -5.99
CA TRP A 233 4.09 -19.03 -7.24
C TRP A 233 2.93 -19.97 -7.61
N GLY A 234 3.16 -21.28 -7.54
CA GLY A 234 2.16 -22.30 -7.90
C GLY A 234 0.99 -22.40 -6.92
N GLU A 235 1.12 -21.84 -5.72
CA GLU A 235 0.06 -21.83 -4.72
C GLU A 235 -0.88 -20.66 -4.91
N PHE A 236 -0.33 -19.45 -5.15
CA PHE A 236 -1.09 -18.22 -5.23
C PHE A 236 -1.54 -17.85 -6.64
N ILE A 237 -0.79 -18.24 -7.68
CA ILE A 237 -1.11 -17.81 -9.06
C ILE A 237 -2.06 -18.76 -9.74
N VAL A 238 -3.14 -18.18 -10.30
CA VAL A 238 -4.07 -18.85 -11.20
C VAL A 238 -3.82 -18.32 -12.60
N GLU A 239 -3.26 -19.17 -13.47
CA GLU A 239 -2.85 -18.81 -14.83
C GLU A 239 -4.03 -18.21 -15.62
N GLY A 240 -3.80 -17.06 -16.26
CA GLY A 240 -4.80 -16.32 -17.01
C GLY A 240 -5.78 -15.51 -16.15
N TRP A 241 -5.67 -15.54 -14.81
CA TRP A 241 -6.57 -14.82 -13.91
C TRP A 241 -5.83 -13.84 -13.00
N GLY A 242 -4.76 -14.26 -12.30
CA GLY A 242 -3.98 -13.43 -11.39
C GLY A 242 -3.63 -14.12 -10.08
N CYS A 243 -3.45 -13.31 -9.03
CA CYS A 243 -3.08 -13.73 -7.69
C CYS A 243 -4.31 -13.95 -6.81
N LYS A 244 -4.37 -15.08 -6.11
CA LYS A 244 -5.37 -15.30 -5.05
C LYS A 244 -5.11 -14.35 -3.88
N CYS A 245 -6.18 -13.89 -3.23
CA CYS A 245 -6.07 -13.18 -1.97
C CYS A 245 -5.56 -14.10 -0.86
N SER A 246 -6.11 -15.31 -0.78
CA SER A 246 -5.72 -16.33 0.21
C SER A 246 -5.77 -17.74 -0.37
N LEU A 247 -5.03 -18.68 0.26
CA LEU A 247 -4.91 -20.06 -0.21
C LEU A 247 -6.20 -20.88 -0.07
N ASP A 248 -7.03 -20.56 0.90
CA ASP A 248 -8.25 -21.30 1.21
C ASP A 248 -9.47 -20.84 0.42
N GLN A 249 -9.31 -19.80 -0.43
CA GLN A 249 -10.39 -19.24 -1.22
C GLN A 249 -10.10 -19.31 -2.73
N PRO A 250 -11.08 -19.70 -3.58
CA PRO A 250 -10.95 -19.66 -5.03
C PRO A 250 -11.18 -18.25 -5.58
N TRP A 251 -10.58 -17.25 -4.96
CA TRP A 251 -10.78 -15.85 -5.25
C TRP A 251 -9.46 -15.19 -5.66
N VAL A 252 -9.43 -14.73 -6.90
CA VAL A 252 -8.35 -13.90 -7.44
C VAL A 252 -8.76 -12.44 -7.32
N THR A 253 -7.88 -11.61 -6.82
CA THR A 253 -8.12 -10.19 -6.63
C THR A 253 -7.25 -9.34 -7.54
N VAL A 254 -7.81 -8.22 -7.98
CA VAL A 254 -7.11 -7.29 -8.87
C VAL A 254 -5.97 -6.60 -8.11
N ALA A 255 -6.20 -6.17 -6.88
CA ALA A 255 -5.21 -5.43 -6.10
C ALA A 255 -3.98 -6.29 -5.79
N GLU A 256 -4.13 -7.48 -5.22
CA GLU A 256 -3.00 -8.37 -4.93
C GLU A 256 -2.23 -8.77 -6.20
N THR A 257 -2.94 -8.91 -7.33
CA THR A 257 -2.29 -9.16 -8.62
C THR A 257 -1.45 -7.95 -9.05
N CYS A 258 -1.96 -6.74 -8.86
CA CYS A 258 -1.25 -5.49 -9.15
C CYS A 258 -0.03 -5.30 -8.24
N GLU A 259 -0.18 -5.53 -6.94
CA GLU A 259 0.92 -5.40 -5.98
C GLU A 259 2.04 -6.44 -6.25
N LEU A 260 1.67 -7.68 -6.57
CA LEU A 260 2.64 -8.68 -7.02
C LEU A 260 3.33 -8.26 -8.33
N SER A 261 2.58 -7.66 -9.26
CA SER A 261 3.16 -7.08 -10.49
C SER A 261 4.20 -6.01 -10.17
N MET A 262 3.93 -5.13 -9.20
CA MET A 262 4.90 -4.12 -8.72
C MET A 262 6.13 -4.78 -8.09
N ALA A 263 5.94 -5.82 -7.27
CA ALA A 263 7.05 -6.57 -6.67
C ALA A 263 7.95 -7.21 -7.73
N LEU A 264 7.35 -7.79 -8.78
CA LEU A 264 8.09 -8.36 -9.92
C LEU A 264 8.85 -7.28 -10.72
N ALA A 265 8.20 -6.15 -10.99
CA ALA A 265 8.83 -5.02 -11.68
C ALA A 265 10.04 -4.50 -10.89
N ARG A 266 9.94 -4.41 -9.56
CA ARG A 266 11.04 -4.02 -8.66
C ARG A 266 12.27 -4.90 -8.82
N ILE A 267 12.11 -6.21 -8.96
CA ILE A 267 13.21 -7.16 -9.10
C ILE A 267 13.64 -7.42 -10.55
N GLY A 268 13.07 -6.66 -11.50
CA GLY A 268 13.41 -6.73 -12.92
C GLY A 268 12.70 -7.83 -13.72
N GLU A 269 11.73 -8.53 -13.12
CA GLU A 269 10.90 -9.54 -13.80
C GLU A 269 9.76 -8.88 -14.60
N THR A 270 10.10 -7.91 -15.44
CA THR A 270 9.18 -7.00 -16.14
C THR A 270 8.18 -7.75 -17.02
N GLN A 271 8.58 -8.85 -17.66
CA GLN A 271 7.67 -9.62 -18.51
C GLN A 271 6.56 -10.29 -17.71
N GLN A 272 6.88 -10.88 -16.56
CA GLN A 272 5.90 -11.49 -15.67
C GLN A 272 5.00 -10.42 -15.05
N ALA A 273 5.55 -9.27 -14.65
CA ALA A 273 4.77 -8.12 -14.17
C ALA A 273 3.71 -7.68 -15.18
N LYS A 274 4.09 -7.50 -16.44
CA LYS A 274 3.17 -7.15 -17.53
C LYS A 274 2.11 -8.23 -17.78
N THR A 275 2.50 -9.50 -17.70
CA THR A 275 1.56 -10.62 -17.88
C THR A 275 0.46 -10.58 -16.82
N LEU A 276 0.80 -10.34 -15.56
CA LEU A 276 -0.20 -10.21 -14.48
C LEU A 276 -1.15 -9.03 -14.73
N LEU A 277 -0.62 -7.89 -15.15
CA LEU A 277 -1.46 -6.74 -15.51
C LEU A 277 -2.40 -7.05 -16.68
N ASP A 278 -1.93 -7.70 -17.73
CA ASP A 278 -2.75 -8.07 -18.88
C ASP A 278 -3.94 -8.99 -18.47
N TRP A 279 -3.79 -9.80 -17.44
CA TRP A 279 -4.86 -10.67 -16.94
C TRP A 279 -5.96 -9.90 -16.21
N VAL A 280 -5.63 -8.83 -15.48
CA VAL A 280 -6.60 -8.07 -14.68
C VAL A 280 -7.20 -6.86 -15.43
N MET A 281 -6.54 -6.38 -16.48
CA MET A 281 -7.05 -5.25 -17.26
C MET A 281 -8.48 -5.44 -17.80
N PRO A 282 -8.94 -6.65 -18.22
CA PRO A 282 -10.32 -6.84 -18.62
C PRO A 282 -11.37 -6.69 -17.51
N LEU A 283 -10.94 -6.62 -16.23
CA LEU A 283 -11.83 -6.52 -15.07
C LEU A 283 -12.24 -5.08 -14.75
N HIS A 284 -12.12 -4.15 -15.70
CA HIS A 284 -12.66 -2.80 -15.57
C HIS A 284 -14.13 -2.71 -15.94
N ASP A 285 -14.84 -1.76 -15.36
CA ASP A 285 -16.24 -1.49 -15.65
C ASP A 285 -16.44 -0.18 -16.43
N ALA A 286 -17.68 0.03 -16.88
CA ALA A 286 -18.07 1.18 -17.69
C ALA A 286 -17.90 2.53 -17.00
N ASP A 287 -17.86 2.60 -15.68
CA ASP A 287 -17.63 3.82 -14.88
C ASP A 287 -16.14 4.11 -14.62
N GLY A 288 -15.23 3.26 -15.07
CA GLY A 288 -13.78 3.41 -14.91
C GLY A 288 -13.21 2.68 -13.70
N GLY A 289 -14.05 2.20 -12.78
CA GLY A 289 -13.60 1.39 -11.65
C GLY A 289 -13.24 -0.03 -12.06
N PHE A 290 -12.38 -0.66 -11.27
CA PHE A 290 -12.04 -2.08 -11.41
C PHE A 290 -12.78 -2.91 -10.37
N TRP A 291 -13.30 -4.06 -10.81
CA TRP A 291 -13.87 -5.05 -9.89
C TRP A 291 -12.83 -5.51 -8.88
N THR A 292 -13.22 -5.71 -7.62
CA THR A 292 -12.31 -6.14 -6.55
C THR A 292 -11.65 -7.47 -6.90
N GLY A 293 -12.39 -8.39 -7.50
CA GLY A 293 -11.85 -9.65 -7.97
C GLY A 293 -12.87 -10.55 -8.64
N VAL A 294 -12.46 -11.79 -8.87
CA VAL A 294 -13.29 -12.83 -9.49
C VAL A 294 -13.09 -14.19 -8.80
N ARG A 295 -14.16 -14.95 -8.70
CA ARG A 295 -14.07 -16.37 -8.33
C ARG A 295 -13.67 -17.19 -9.54
N VAL A 296 -12.71 -18.05 -9.34
CA VAL A 296 -12.18 -18.92 -10.40
C VAL A 296 -12.55 -20.39 -10.11
N PRO A 297 -12.81 -21.21 -11.15
CA PRO A 297 -12.58 -20.92 -12.58
C PRO A 297 -13.75 -20.23 -13.30
N GLU A 298 -14.86 -19.94 -12.63
CA GLU A 298 -16.10 -19.48 -13.26
C GLU A 298 -16.00 -18.03 -13.81
N GLY A 299 -15.05 -17.23 -13.34
CA GLY A 299 -14.90 -15.82 -13.73
C GLY A 299 -16.02 -14.91 -13.21
N ILE A 300 -16.68 -15.30 -12.12
CA ILE A 300 -17.78 -14.52 -11.53
C ILE A 300 -17.18 -13.42 -10.65
N VAL A 301 -17.57 -12.16 -10.91
CA VAL A 301 -17.19 -11.00 -10.08
C VAL A 301 -17.49 -11.28 -8.62
N TYR A 302 -16.49 -11.00 -7.75
CA TYR A 302 -16.60 -11.22 -6.32
C TYR A 302 -15.72 -10.22 -5.55
N PRO A 303 -16.21 -9.60 -4.46
CA PRO A 303 -17.63 -9.63 -4.02
C PRO A 303 -18.59 -9.11 -5.09
N PRO A 304 -19.86 -9.53 -5.06
CA PRO A 304 -20.83 -9.04 -6.04
C PRO A 304 -20.95 -7.52 -6.02
N ASP A 305 -20.93 -6.90 -7.19
CA ASP A 305 -21.09 -5.45 -7.40
C ASP A 305 -20.07 -4.57 -6.69
N GLU A 306 -18.93 -5.12 -6.22
CA GLU A 306 -17.91 -4.36 -5.51
C GLU A 306 -16.76 -3.92 -6.42
N LYS A 307 -16.52 -2.60 -6.40
CA LYS A 307 -15.35 -1.92 -6.97
C LYS A 307 -14.83 -0.96 -5.92
N THR A 308 -13.58 -1.10 -5.55
CA THR A 308 -12.98 -0.21 -4.57
C THR A 308 -12.04 0.81 -5.21
N THR A 309 -11.92 1.97 -4.58
CA THR A 309 -11.00 3.02 -5.02
C THR A 309 -9.56 2.55 -4.95
N TRP A 310 -9.19 1.79 -3.90
CA TRP A 310 -7.85 1.25 -3.74
C TRP A 310 -7.53 0.14 -4.75
N THR A 311 -8.50 -0.65 -5.21
CA THR A 311 -8.30 -1.58 -6.33
C THR A 311 -7.92 -0.81 -7.60
N SER A 312 -8.63 0.27 -7.90
CA SER A 312 -8.31 1.14 -9.04
C SER A 312 -6.95 1.83 -8.88
N ALA A 313 -6.60 2.24 -7.65
CA ALA A 313 -5.27 2.77 -7.33
C ALA A 313 -4.17 1.73 -7.57
N GLY A 314 -4.36 0.49 -7.14
CA GLY A 314 -3.43 -0.62 -7.40
C GLY A 314 -3.14 -0.81 -8.88
N VAL A 315 -4.16 -0.72 -9.75
CA VAL A 315 -3.98 -0.80 -11.21
C VAL A 315 -3.12 0.36 -11.75
N ILE A 316 -3.37 1.59 -11.28
CA ILE A 316 -2.58 2.76 -11.68
C ILE A 316 -1.11 2.56 -11.26
N LEU A 317 -0.88 2.25 -9.99
CA LEU A 317 0.46 2.05 -9.42
C LEU A 317 1.23 0.95 -10.17
N ALA A 318 0.60 -0.20 -10.38
CA ALA A 318 1.23 -1.33 -11.07
C ALA A 318 1.51 -1.04 -12.54
N THR A 319 0.63 -0.29 -13.21
CA THR A 319 0.85 0.11 -14.61
C THR A 319 2.07 1.02 -14.74
N VAL A 320 2.18 2.04 -13.88
CA VAL A 320 3.34 2.94 -13.86
C VAL A 320 4.61 2.17 -13.54
N ALA A 321 4.57 1.27 -12.54
CA ALA A 321 5.72 0.46 -12.13
C ALA A 321 6.22 -0.48 -13.23
N SER A 322 5.31 -1.09 -14.02
CA SER A 322 5.63 -2.17 -14.95
C SER A 322 5.78 -1.72 -16.41
N ILE A 323 5.16 -0.60 -16.79
CA ILE A 323 5.10 -0.12 -18.18
C ILE A 323 5.73 1.28 -18.32
N GLY A 324 5.86 2.03 -17.23
CA GLY A 324 6.36 3.40 -17.23
C GLY A 324 7.78 3.51 -17.80
N ASP A 325 8.01 4.49 -18.68
CA ASP A 325 9.33 4.79 -19.23
C ASP A 325 10.22 5.44 -18.14
N GLY A 326 11.02 4.60 -17.48
CA GLY A 326 12.26 4.94 -16.75
C GLY A 326 12.25 5.98 -15.62
N GLU A 327 11.65 7.16 -15.77
CA GLU A 327 11.68 8.19 -14.73
C GLU A 327 10.60 8.00 -13.65
N LEU A 328 9.36 7.76 -14.03
CA LEU A 328 8.27 7.52 -13.08
C LEU A 328 8.37 6.15 -12.41
N SER A 329 8.76 5.11 -13.15
CA SER A 329 8.98 3.78 -12.55
C SER A 329 10.16 3.75 -11.57
N ASN A 330 11.19 4.59 -11.78
CA ASN A 330 12.33 4.70 -10.86
C ASN A 330 11.99 5.44 -9.56
N THR A 331 11.00 6.34 -9.55
CA THR A 331 10.56 7.04 -8.33
C THR A 331 9.82 6.12 -7.36
N HIS A 332 9.07 5.14 -7.86
CA HIS A 332 8.29 4.22 -7.02
C HIS A 332 9.03 2.95 -6.60
N LEU A 333 9.99 2.49 -7.41
CA LEU A 333 10.60 1.18 -7.21
C LEU A 333 12.03 1.23 -6.69
N LYS A 334 12.69 2.39 -6.75
CA LYS A 334 14.10 2.55 -6.38
C LYS A 334 14.33 3.64 -5.32
N GLY A 335 13.28 4.06 -4.66
CA GLY A 335 13.33 5.07 -3.60
C GLY A 335 14.17 4.64 -2.38
#